data_291f13abdf0de00968502a9afaad14f0
#
_entry.id   291f13abdf0de00968502a9afaad14f0
#
_cell.length_a   1.000
_cell.length_b   1.000
_cell.length_c   1.000
_cell.angle_alpha   90.00
_cell.angle_beta   90.00
_cell.angle_gamma   90.00
#
_symmetry.space_group_name_H-M   'P 1'
#
loop_
_entity.id
_entity.type
_entity.pdbx_description
1 polymer ?
#
loop_
_entity_poly.entity_id
_entity_poly.type
_entity_poly.pdbx_seq_one_letter_code
_entity_poly.pdbx_strand_id
1 'polypeptide(L)'
;MAARSQPRAAEARIAARLEIQPGDPVMHTTYVYLADGDPVQLAESWEPMATTGGSLIVLPEAGPHAGIGVADRMAIIGIDVGVPVERVSARAATRPEAETLGVAPAVPVMAIERTYYDQATGRPVETADIVLTSRWVAEYGRAPRS
;
A
#
# COMPACT_ATOMS: atom_id res chain seq x y z
N MET A 1 -6.62 8.68 10.50
CA MET A 1 -6.40 7.45 9.71
C MET A 1 -6.93 6.24 10.47
N ALA A 2 -7.61 5.35 9.79
CA ALA A 2 -8.01 4.06 10.34
C ALA A 2 -7.29 2.95 9.56
N ALA A 3 -6.71 1.99 10.25
CA ALA A 3 -5.96 0.89 9.65
C ALA A 3 -6.33 -0.43 10.29
N ARG A 4 -6.36 -1.50 9.48
CA ARG A 4 -6.67 -2.85 9.92
C ARG A 4 -5.76 -3.84 9.21
N SER A 5 -5.06 -4.67 9.97
CA SER A 5 -4.15 -5.68 9.43
C SER A 5 -4.58 -7.08 9.80
N GLN A 6 -4.45 -8.01 8.85
CA GLN A 6 -4.67 -9.44 9.10
C GLN A 6 -3.88 -10.29 8.11
N PRO A 7 -3.43 -11.49 8.52
CA PRO A 7 -2.83 -12.43 7.60
C PRO A 7 -3.87 -12.92 6.58
N ARG A 8 -3.42 -13.10 5.33
CA ARG A 8 -4.24 -13.66 4.25
C ARG A 8 -3.41 -14.52 3.32
N ALA A 9 -4.08 -15.38 2.56
CA ALA A 9 -3.47 -16.06 1.44
C ALA A 9 -3.45 -15.11 0.24
N ALA A 10 -2.33 -15.02 -0.46
CA ALA A 10 -2.20 -14.13 -1.60
C ALA A 10 -3.11 -14.57 -2.76
N GLU A 11 -3.95 -13.66 -3.24
CA GLU A 11 -4.69 -13.86 -4.48
C GLU A 11 -3.73 -13.83 -5.67
N ALA A 12 -4.13 -14.41 -6.79
CA ALA A 12 -3.27 -14.55 -7.96
C ALA A 12 -2.68 -13.22 -8.44
N ARG A 13 -3.48 -12.15 -8.49
CA ARG A 13 -3.00 -10.84 -8.93
C ARG A 13 -1.96 -10.23 -7.99
N ILE A 14 -2.12 -10.41 -6.69
CA ILE A 14 -1.17 -9.93 -5.68
C ILE A 14 0.09 -10.79 -5.68
N ALA A 15 -0.06 -12.11 -5.79
CA ALA A 15 1.06 -13.01 -5.88
C ALA A 15 1.96 -12.69 -7.08
N ALA A 16 1.36 -12.37 -8.22
CA ALA A 16 2.10 -11.96 -9.41
C ALA A 16 2.89 -10.66 -9.17
N ARG A 17 2.29 -9.67 -8.52
CA ARG A 17 2.95 -8.39 -8.21
C ARG A 17 4.08 -8.55 -7.19
N LEU A 18 3.94 -9.48 -6.26
CA LEU A 18 4.95 -9.76 -5.23
C LEU A 18 5.95 -10.85 -5.65
N GLU A 19 5.78 -11.45 -6.82
CA GLU A 19 6.62 -12.55 -7.31
C GLU A 19 6.68 -13.73 -6.33
N ILE A 20 5.52 -14.06 -5.76
CA ILE A 20 5.32 -15.21 -4.87
C ILE A 20 4.26 -16.14 -5.48
N GLN A 21 4.02 -17.28 -4.84
CA GLN A 21 3.02 -18.23 -5.30
C GLN A 21 1.62 -17.81 -4.85
N PRO A 22 0.57 -18.01 -5.67
CA PRO A 22 -0.80 -17.85 -5.20
C PRO A 22 -1.03 -18.73 -3.96
N GLY A 23 -1.66 -18.15 -2.95
CA GLY A 23 -1.88 -18.83 -1.66
C GLY A 23 -0.79 -18.62 -0.63
N ASP A 24 0.38 -18.10 -1.01
CA ASP A 24 1.43 -17.79 -0.04
C ASP A 24 0.92 -16.76 0.98
N PRO A 25 1.34 -16.87 2.26
CA PRO A 25 0.84 -15.97 3.30
C PRO A 25 1.39 -14.55 3.13
N VAL A 26 0.49 -13.58 3.25
CA VAL A 26 0.81 -12.15 3.22
C VAL A 26 0.14 -11.46 4.41
N MET A 27 0.72 -10.35 4.85
CA MET A 27 0.05 -9.43 5.76
C MET A 27 -0.72 -8.42 4.91
N HIS A 28 -2.04 -8.42 5.05
CA HIS A 28 -2.94 -7.50 4.35
C HIS A 28 -3.37 -6.40 5.30
N THR A 29 -3.15 -5.15 4.90
CA THR A 29 -3.55 -3.99 5.68
C THR A 29 -4.44 -3.08 4.85
N THR A 30 -5.57 -2.67 5.42
CA THR A 30 -6.46 -1.70 4.80
C THR A 30 -6.35 -0.37 5.53
N TYR A 31 -6.39 0.73 4.78
CA TYR A 31 -6.27 2.09 5.31
C TYR A 31 -7.40 2.96 4.78
N VAL A 32 -7.94 3.81 5.64
CA VAL A 32 -8.79 4.93 5.26
C VAL A 32 -8.15 6.20 5.79
N TYR A 33 -7.81 7.13 4.89
CA TYR A 33 -7.22 8.40 5.27
C TYR A 33 -8.29 9.50 5.22
N LEU A 34 -8.28 10.36 6.22
CA LEU A 34 -9.23 11.45 6.37
C LEU A 34 -8.51 12.79 6.21
N ALA A 35 -9.20 13.76 5.60
CA ALA A 35 -8.80 15.15 5.61
C ALA A 35 -9.99 15.96 6.16
N ASP A 36 -9.78 16.67 7.26
CA ASP A 36 -10.83 17.41 7.96
C ASP A 36 -12.08 16.58 8.27
N GLY A 37 -11.86 15.29 8.63
CA GLY A 37 -12.91 14.35 8.95
C GLY A 37 -13.54 13.64 7.75
N ASP A 38 -13.21 14.04 6.52
CA ASP A 38 -13.75 13.41 5.30
C ASP A 38 -12.79 12.36 4.74
N PRO A 39 -13.29 11.18 4.35
CA PRO A 39 -12.44 10.18 3.69
C PRO A 39 -11.96 10.70 2.34
N VAL A 40 -10.65 10.67 2.11
CA VAL A 40 -10.04 11.18 0.87
C VAL A 40 -9.18 10.16 0.15
N GLN A 41 -8.83 9.08 0.83
CA GLN A 41 -7.97 8.04 0.28
C GLN A 41 -8.29 6.70 0.92
N LEU A 42 -8.37 5.67 0.09
CA LEU A 42 -8.36 4.28 0.50
C LEU A 42 -7.05 3.65 0.05
N ALA A 43 -6.50 2.76 0.85
CA ALA A 43 -5.34 1.98 0.45
C ALA A 43 -5.44 0.56 0.99
N GLU A 44 -4.93 -0.39 0.22
CA GLU A 44 -4.70 -1.75 0.66
C GLU A 44 -3.23 -2.07 0.39
N SER A 45 -2.58 -2.70 1.35
CA SER A 45 -1.16 -3.07 1.28
C SER A 45 -1.00 -4.54 1.56
N TRP A 46 -0.10 -5.19 0.84
CA TRP A 46 0.24 -6.59 1.02
C TRP A 46 1.76 -6.73 1.13
N GLU A 47 2.20 -7.40 2.20
CA GLU A 47 3.62 -7.70 2.43
C GLU A 47 3.78 -9.21 2.60
N PRO A 48 4.72 -9.85 1.89
CA PRO A 48 4.95 -11.28 2.07
C PRO A 48 5.35 -11.60 3.53
N MET A 49 4.68 -12.58 4.13
CA MET A 49 5.04 -13.03 5.48
C MET A 49 6.46 -13.63 5.51
N ALA A 50 6.94 -14.14 4.39
CA ALA A 50 8.32 -14.60 4.27
C ALA A 50 9.32 -13.45 4.48
N THR A 51 8.94 -12.20 4.23
CA THR A 51 9.77 -11.02 4.41
C THR A 51 9.67 -10.46 5.83
N THR A 52 8.44 -10.26 6.33
CA THR A 52 8.19 -9.51 7.57
C THR A 52 7.75 -10.38 8.74
N GLY A 53 7.34 -11.62 8.47
CA GLY A 53 6.84 -12.52 9.51
C GLY A 53 7.87 -12.78 10.60
N GLY A 54 7.42 -12.82 11.85
CA GLY A 54 8.29 -13.03 13.02
C GLY A 54 9.15 -11.82 13.39
N SER A 55 9.03 -10.69 12.69
CA SER A 55 9.78 -9.47 12.98
C SER A 55 8.91 -8.46 13.74
N LEU A 56 9.56 -7.40 14.26
CA LEU A 56 8.88 -6.29 14.95
C LEU A 56 8.03 -5.42 14.00
N ILE A 57 8.20 -5.58 12.69
CA ILE A 57 7.50 -4.76 11.70
C ILE A 57 6.36 -5.51 10.99
N VAL A 58 6.03 -6.72 11.44
CA VAL A 58 5.00 -7.55 10.78
C VAL A 58 3.63 -6.87 10.70
N LEU A 59 3.32 -6.01 11.67
CA LEU A 59 2.12 -5.18 11.65
C LEU A 59 2.49 -3.74 11.32
N PRO A 60 2.12 -3.22 10.13
CA PRO A 60 2.54 -1.88 9.71
C PRO A 60 2.09 -0.73 10.62
N GLU A 61 0.93 -0.86 11.23
CA GLU A 61 0.33 0.21 12.03
C GLU A 61 0.18 -0.14 13.51
N ALA A 62 0.90 -1.17 13.96
CA ALA A 62 0.89 -1.58 15.36
C ALA A 62 2.30 -1.95 15.83
N GLY A 63 2.50 -1.97 17.15
CA GLY A 63 3.79 -2.29 17.74
C GLY A 63 4.74 -1.10 17.81
N PRO A 64 6.02 -1.33 18.15
CA PRO A 64 6.96 -0.24 18.44
C PRO A 64 7.33 0.62 17.21
N HIS A 65 7.08 0.13 16.00
CA HIS A 65 7.41 0.82 14.75
C HIS A 65 6.17 1.20 13.94
N ALA A 66 5.03 1.36 14.62
CA ALA A 66 3.79 1.75 13.96
C ALA A 66 3.89 3.17 13.37
N GLY A 67 3.24 3.37 12.22
CA GLY A 67 3.10 4.69 11.61
C GLY A 67 4.29 5.20 10.82
N ILE A 68 5.37 4.44 10.71
CA ILE A 68 6.48 4.79 9.82
C ILE A 68 6.27 4.18 8.43
N GLY A 69 6.86 4.80 7.41
CA GLY A 69 6.69 4.34 6.03
C GLY A 69 7.36 3.00 5.73
N VAL A 70 7.00 2.43 4.57
CA VAL A 70 7.52 1.12 4.13
C VAL A 70 9.05 1.07 4.13
N ALA A 71 9.68 2.08 3.54
CA ALA A 71 11.15 2.12 3.44
C ALA A 71 11.82 2.09 4.82
N ASP A 72 11.33 2.90 5.75
CA ASP A 72 11.91 2.98 7.10
C ASP A 72 11.65 1.69 7.90
N ARG A 73 10.47 1.08 7.73
CA ARG A 73 10.16 -0.20 8.37
C ARG A 73 11.06 -1.32 7.85
N MET A 74 11.22 -1.42 6.54
CA MET A 74 12.07 -2.46 5.93
C MET A 74 13.54 -2.29 6.34
N ALA A 75 14.01 -1.06 6.52
CA ALA A 75 15.36 -0.80 7.01
C ALA A 75 15.63 -1.40 8.39
N ILE A 76 14.59 -1.49 9.24
CA ILE A 76 14.70 -2.10 10.58
C ILE A 76 15.12 -3.57 10.50
N ILE A 77 14.68 -4.29 9.47
CA ILE A 77 15.06 -5.69 9.25
C ILE A 77 16.18 -5.85 8.21
N GLY A 78 16.90 -4.76 7.91
CA GLY A 78 18.09 -4.80 7.05
C GLY A 78 17.78 -4.80 5.56
N ILE A 79 16.58 -4.44 5.16
CA ILE A 79 16.20 -4.34 3.74
C ILE A 79 16.24 -2.88 3.30
N ASP A 80 17.06 -2.60 2.29
CA ASP A 80 17.15 -1.28 1.67
C ASP A 80 16.20 -1.23 0.47
N VAL A 81 15.15 -0.41 0.56
CA VAL A 81 14.21 -0.21 -0.55
C VAL A 81 14.44 1.13 -1.21
N GLY A 82 14.34 1.13 -2.52
CA GLY A 82 14.49 2.33 -3.32
C GLY A 82 13.17 3.04 -3.58
N VAL A 83 13.15 3.82 -4.64
CA VAL A 83 11.95 4.49 -5.13
C VAL A 83 10.96 3.42 -5.62
N PRO A 84 9.68 3.50 -5.23
CA PRO A 84 8.70 2.52 -5.68
C PRO A 84 8.37 2.69 -7.16
N VAL A 85 7.89 1.62 -7.78
CA VAL A 85 7.26 1.69 -9.08
C VAL A 85 5.77 1.95 -8.88
N GLU A 86 5.25 2.98 -9.52
CA GLU A 86 3.84 3.32 -9.46
C GLU A 86 3.21 3.28 -10.84
N ARG A 87 2.04 2.64 -10.93
CA ARG A 87 1.21 2.63 -12.12
C ARG A 87 -0.06 3.41 -11.79
N VAL A 88 -0.23 4.54 -12.44
CA VAL A 88 -1.33 5.47 -12.16
C VAL A 88 -2.34 5.40 -13.28
N SER A 89 -3.62 5.25 -12.93
CA SER A 89 -4.72 5.26 -13.89
C SER A 89 -5.92 6.01 -13.32
N ALA A 90 -6.80 6.45 -14.20
CA ALA A 90 -8.09 7.02 -13.82
C ALA A 90 -9.17 6.01 -14.16
N ARG A 91 -10.11 5.82 -13.27
CA ARG A 91 -11.26 4.95 -13.50
C ARG A 91 -12.46 5.38 -12.66
N ALA A 92 -13.62 4.82 -12.95
CA ALA A 92 -14.79 5.02 -12.11
C ALA A 92 -14.60 4.35 -10.74
N ALA A 93 -15.07 5.01 -9.69
CA ALA A 93 -15.12 4.41 -8.37
C ALA A 93 -16.05 3.19 -8.39
N THR A 94 -15.63 2.11 -7.75
CA THR A 94 -16.54 0.99 -7.52
C THR A 94 -17.56 1.39 -6.46
N ARG A 95 -18.66 0.62 -6.36
CA ARG A 95 -19.68 0.88 -5.36
C ARG A 95 -19.13 0.88 -3.92
N PRO A 96 -18.38 -0.14 -3.50
CA PRO A 96 -17.78 -0.13 -2.16
C PRO A 96 -16.84 1.05 -1.92
N GLU A 97 -16.05 1.43 -2.90
CA GLU A 97 -15.18 2.60 -2.81
C GLU A 97 -15.98 3.89 -2.62
N ALA A 98 -17.02 4.07 -3.43
CA ALA A 98 -17.89 5.24 -3.35
C ALA A 98 -18.57 5.34 -1.98
N GLU A 99 -19.05 4.23 -1.45
CA GLU A 99 -19.67 4.18 -0.13
C GLU A 99 -18.69 4.59 0.96
N THR A 100 -17.47 4.04 0.96
CA THR A 100 -16.46 4.36 1.96
C THR A 100 -15.94 5.79 1.84
N LEU A 101 -15.75 6.27 0.61
CA LEU A 101 -15.26 7.62 0.35
C LEU A 101 -16.34 8.69 0.45
N GLY A 102 -17.61 8.30 0.56
CA GLY A 102 -18.72 9.26 0.64
C GLY A 102 -18.92 10.05 -0.64
N VAL A 103 -18.62 9.46 -1.80
CA VAL A 103 -18.81 10.08 -3.11
C VAL A 103 -19.91 9.36 -3.89
N ALA A 104 -20.40 9.99 -4.95
CA ALA A 104 -21.40 9.37 -5.82
C ALA A 104 -20.81 8.14 -6.53
N PRO A 105 -21.63 7.09 -6.80
CA PRO A 105 -21.18 5.95 -7.58
C PRO A 105 -20.64 6.37 -8.95
N ALA A 106 -19.59 5.68 -9.41
CA ALA A 106 -18.95 5.91 -10.70
C ALA A 106 -18.26 7.26 -10.88
N VAL A 107 -18.08 8.03 -9.79
CA VAL A 107 -17.22 9.23 -9.82
C VAL A 107 -15.80 8.83 -10.20
N PRO A 108 -15.10 9.60 -11.05
CA PRO A 108 -13.71 9.32 -11.37
C PRO A 108 -12.81 9.36 -10.14
N VAL A 109 -11.95 8.35 -10.01
CA VAL A 109 -10.92 8.28 -8.98
C VAL A 109 -9.57 8.05 -9.65
N MET A 110 -8.50 8.44 -8.96
CA MET A 110 -7.15 8.06 -9.33
C MET A 110 -6.81 6.75 -8.64
N ALA A 111 -6.41 5.74 -9.41
CA ALA A 111 -6.01 4.45 -8.88
C ALA A 111 -4.50 4.26 -9.10
N ILE A 112 -3.78 3.93 -8.04
CA ILE A 112 -2.34 3.74 -8.08
C ILE A 112 -2.02 2.33 -7.60
N GLU A 113 -1.28 1.57 -8.42
CA GLU A 113 -0.61 0.35 -8.00
C GLU A 113 0.84 0.70 -7.70
N ARG A 114 1.26 0.53 -6.46
CA ARG A 114 2.62 0.87 -6.01
C ARG A 114 3.32 -0.37 -5.50
N THR A 115 4.55 -0.61 -5.95
CA THR A 115 5.36 -1.73 -5.47
C THR A 115 6.75 -1.26 -5.08
N TYR A 116 7.17 -1.63 -3.88
CA TYR A 116 8.53 -1.43 -3.39
C TYR A 116 9.36 -2.69 -3.58
N TYR A 117 10.63 -2.50 -3.89
CA TYR A 117 11.58 -3.59 -4.17
C TYR A 117 12.79 -3.49 -3.25
N ASP A 118 13.29 -4.66 -2.81
CA ASP A 118 14.58 -4.76 -2.17
C ASP A 118 15.67 -4.45 -3.20
N GLN A 119 16.48 -3.43 -2.96
CA GLN A 119 17.52 -3.02 -3.91
C GLN A 119 18.63 -4.08 -4.07
N ALA A 120 18.90 -4.86 -3.04
CA ALA A 120 19.94 -5.89 -3.09
C ALA A 120 19.54 -7.09 -3.93
N THR A 121 18.27 -7.49 -3.90
CA THR A 121 17.79 -8.71 -4.57
C THR A 121 16.91 -8.44 -5.79
N GLY A 122 16.37 -7.23 -5.91
CA GLY A 122 15.35 -6.90 -6.90
C GLY A 122 13.98 -7.50 -6.64
N ARG A 123 13.75 -8.12 -5.48
CA ARG A 123 12.47 -8.77 -5.15
C ARG A 123 11.50 -7.78 -4.54
N PRO A 124 10.20 -7.89 -4.87
CA PRO A 124 9.18 -7.07 -4.24
C PRO A 124 9.08 -7.34 -2.73
N VAL A 125 8.90 -6.29 -1.95
CA VAL A 125 8.72 -6.41 -0.49
C VAL A 125 7.35 -5.91 -0.03
N GLU A 126 6.68 -5.08 -0.82
CA GLU A 126 5.34 -4.60 -0.54
C GLU A 126 4.68 -4.16 -1.84
N THR A 127 3.40 -4.42 -1.98
CA THR A 127 2.58 -3.85 -3.05
C THR A 127 1.29 -3.29 -2.47
N ALA A 128 0.82 -2.19 -3.04
CA ALA A 128 -0.37 -1.50 -2.55
C ALA A 128 -1.28 -1.08 -3.70
N ASP A 129 -2.58 -1.10 -3.44
CA ASP A 129 -3.60 -0.45 -4.25
C ASP A 129 -4.05 0.81 -3.50
N ILE A 130 -3.96 1.96 -4.16
CA ILE A 130 -4.30 3.25 -3.57
C ILE A 130 -5.37 3.90 -4.44
N VAL A 131 -6.45 4.37 -3.81
CA VAL A 131 -7.55 5.06 -4.49
C VAL A 131 -7.69 6.45 -3.90
N LEU A 132 -7.57 7.46 -4.76
CA LEU A 132 -7.61 8.87 -4.37
C LEU A 132 -8.82 9.56 -4.98
N THR A 133 -9.47 10.41 -4.18
CA THR A 133 -10.55 11.27 -4.68
C THR A 133 -9.99 12.46 -5.46
N SER A 134 -10.88 13.26 -6.06
CA SER A 134 -10.50 14.48 -6.80
C SER A 134 -9.86 15.57 -5.93
N ARG A 135 -9.81 15.37 -4.61
CA ARG A 135 -9.11 16.30 -3.70
C ARG A 135 -7.59 16.15 -3.76
N TRP A 136 -7.08 15.16 -4.47
CA TRP A 136 -5.66 14.86 -4.57
C TRP A 136 -5.11 15.24 -5.93
N VAL A 137 -3.85 15.67 -5.93
CA VAL A 137 -3.03 15.86 -7.13
C VAL A 137 -1.77 15.01 -6.97
N ALA A 138 -1.46 14.21 -7.98
CA ALA A 138 -0.19 13.50 -8.04
C ALA A 138 0.85 14.38 -8.71
N GLU A 139 1.96 14.60 -8.03
CA GLU A 139 3.06 15.39 -8.55
C GLU A 139 4.33 14.55 -8.53
N TYR A 140 4.93 14.41 -9.70
CA TYR A 140 6.17 13.67 -9.90
C TYR A 140 7.23 14.64 -10.39
N GLY A 141 8.37 14.63 -9.76
CA GLY A 141 9.41 15.58 -10.08
C GLY A 141 10.78 15.09 -9.62
N ARG A 142 11.71 16.01 -9.61
CA ARG A 142 13.05 15.74 -9.08
C ARG A 142 13.00 15.54 -7.56
N ALA A 143 14.01 14.83 -7.05
CA ALA A 143 14.15 14.63 -5.62
C ALA A 143 14.20 15.97 -4.87
N PRO A 144 13.69 16.04 -3.62
CA PRO A 144 13.79 17.24 -2.80
C PRO A 144 15.25 17.69 -2.66
N ARG A 145 15.45 18.99 -2.60
CA ARG A 145 16.78 19.55 -2.30
C ARG A 145 17.10 19.32 -0.82
N SER A 146 18.31 18.81 -0.57
CA SER A 146 18.82 18.62 0.80
C SER A 146 19.20 19.96 1.43
#